data_9f81bc32d03121d297c5e27b9451b947
#
_entry.id   9f81bc32d03121d297c5e27b9451b947
#
_cell.length_a   1.000
_cell.length_b   1.000
_cell.length_c   1.000
_cell.angle_alpha   90.00
_cell.angle_beta   90.00
_cell.angle_gamma   90.00
#
_symmetry.space_group_name_H-M   'P 1'
#
loop_
_entity.id
_entity.type
_entity.pdbx_description
1 polymer ?
#
loop_
_entity_poly.entity_id
_entity_poly.type
_entity_poly.pdbx_seq_one_letter_code
_entity_poly.pdbx_strand_id
1 'polypeptide(L)'
;MRRIIERGFATLLITSVVLVTALLVGLTSYKVLFYQIKRAQNEVKVRQAHWQSEAGVECAYAYVNAFPDQLNALSSASNTLLNDVCKETLQLEALYIEPFSEDSYVVHANSENYRINRRFHHSEVSGMGAIQSRADLRLIGSIDIAPDAPREARPDGFYDCVAVRYLSNVVYETGGSTGTLLTISPMVNGPYSGFNGECAPEYKTSLSSNQSTSENGNLFKNDYQQDSQLSTFNNYFNMEKNAENIARAKLQYQVISLGTISDGHNCADVINSHLTSSNNKLWIEGHCIITTPLNIAWPSSLVVENGIFSSTGSNVFAGSFYHIVDMSSLNFSASSLSDYWNAVSFKSSIQPWLGSHTVYFDNGSFHPKGGLHFDAPGGEVVLKGSYDLDYSAANNPIEGRKVFSWYPGGWYGQ
;
A
#
# COMPACT_ATOMS: atom_id res chain seq x y z
N MET A 1 -98.43 26.83 -26.48
CA MET A 1 -97.04 27.20 -26.77
C MET A 1 -96.12 27.40 -25.50
N ARG A 2 -96.62 27.61 -24.29
CA ARG A 2 -95.83 27.86 -23.09
C ARG A 2 -95.03 26.64 -22.57
N ARG A 3 -95.50 25.41 -22.68
CA ARG A 3 -94.77 24.18 -22.16
C ARG A 3 -93.56 23.75 -22.92
N ILE A 4 -93.29 24.19 -24.16
CA ILE A 4 -92.11 23.83 -24.93
C ILE A 4 -90.88 24.70 -24.52
N ILE A 5 -91.15 25.96 -24.11
CA ILE A 5 -90.09 26.91 -23.69
C ILE A 5 -89.52 26.49 -22.33
N GLU A 6 -90.31 25.95 -21.41
CA GLU A 6 -89.83 25.49 -20.10
C GLU A 6 -88.94 24.26 -20.18
N ARG A 7 -89.17 23.35 -21.12
CA ARG A 7 -88.30 22.19 -21.35
C ARG A 7 -86.93 22.56 -21.93
N GLY A 8 -86.87 23.54 -22.81
CA GLY A 8 -85.61 24.04 -23.38
C GLY A 8 -84.72 24.76 -22.34
N PHE A 9 -85.34 25.51 -21.41
CA PHE A 9 -84.66 26.23 -20.35
C PHE A 9 -84.06 25.25 -19.32
N ALA A 10 -84.79 24.22 -18.92
CA ALA A 10 -84.31 23.20 -18.00
C ALA A 10 -83.15 22.42 -18.55
N THR A 11 -83.13 22.02 -19.84
CA THR A 11 -82.00 21.35 -20.46
C THR A 11 -80.76 22.23 -20.57
N LEU A 12 -80.95 23.51 -20.89
CA LEU A 12 -79.82 24.47 -20.97
C LEU A 12 -79.24 24.72 -19.55
N LEU A 13 -80.04 24.75 -18.51
CA LEU A 13 -79.57 24.91 -17.15
C LEU A 13 -78.80 23.66 -16.69
N ILE A 14 -79.29 22.45 -16.95
CA ILE A 14 -78.62 21.21 -16.60
C ILE A 14 -77.31 21.10 -17.35
N THR A 15 -77.23 21.37 -18.65
CA THR A 15 -75.98 21.32 -19.44
C THR A 15 -74.95 22.33 -18.96
N SER A 16 -75.38 23.56 -18.59
CA SER A 16 -74.47 24.55 -18.03
C SER A 16 -73.90 24.14 -16.67
N VAL A 17 -74.71 23.56 -15.79
CA VAL A 17 -74.25 23.04 -14.48
C VAL A 17 -73.29 21.88 -14.66
N VAL A 18 -73.60 20.94 -15.57
CA VAL A 18 -72.67 19.79 -15.86
C VAL A 18 -71.34 20.30 -16.48
N LEU A 19 -71.41 21.30 -17.33
CA LEU A 19 -70.19 21.86 -17.93
C LEU A 19 -69.32 22.58 -16.90
N VAL A 20 -69.93 23.37 -16.02
CA VAL A 20 -69.24 24.05 -14.92
C VAL A 20 -68.61 23.03 -13.94
N THR A 21 -69.35 21.99 -13.56
CA THR A 21 -68.82 20.94 -12.67
C THR A 21 -67.68 20.14 -13.34
N ALA A 22 -67.78 19.78 -14.62
CA ALA A 22 -66.76 19.13 -15.36
C ALA A 22 -65.49 20.00 -15.44
N LEU A 23 -65.66 21.31 -15.64
CA LEU A 23 -64.56 22.28 -15.69
C LEU A 23 -63.86 22.43 -14.33
N LEU A 24 -64.64 22.48 -13.24
CA LEU A 24 -64.10 22.52 -11.87
C LEU A 24 -63.33 21.24 -11.51
N VAL A 25 -63.87 20.06 -11.86
CA VAL A 25 -63.19 18.77 -11.67
C VAL A 25 -61.91 18.70 -12.52
N GLY A 26 -61.97 19.18 -13.76
CA GLY A 26 -60.81 19.25 -14.63
C GLY A 26 -59.69 20.14 -14.07
N LEU A 27 -60.05 21.35 -13.59
CA LEU A 27 -59.12 22.28 -12.97
C LEU A 27 -58.50 21.75 -11.66
N THR A 28 -59.27 21.10 -10.82
CA THR A 28 -58.76 20.48 -9.60
C THR A 28 -57.80 19.31 -9.90
N SER A 29 -58.20 18.46 -10.85
CA SER A 29 -57.33 17.34 -11.31
C SER A 29 -56.01 17.83 -11.93
N TYR A 30 -56.08 18.88 -12.75
CA TYR A 30 -54.88 19.51 -13.32
C TYR A 30 -53.93 20.07 -12.24
N LYS A 31 -54.52 20.74 -11.24
CA LYS A 31 -53.76 21.28 -10.10
C LYS A 31 -53.03 20.20 -9.31
N VAL A 32 -53.72 19.10 -9.01
CA VAL A 32 -53.13 17.93 -8.32
C VAL A 32 -52.02 17.30 -9.15
N LEU A 33 -52.24 17.08 -10.44
CA LEU A 33 -51.27 16.52 -11.35
C LEU A 33 -50.01 17.41 -11.45
N PHE A 34 -50.19 18.72 -11.54
CA PHE A 34 -49.08 19.68 -11.58
C PHE A 34 -48.22 19.64 -10.31
N TYR A 35 -48.88 19.55 -9.14
CA TYR A 35 -48.13 19.39 -7.88
C TYR A 35 -47.39 18.06 -7.79
N GLN A 36 -47.96 16.96 -8.27
CA GLN A 36 -47.32 15.67 -8.32
C GLN A 36 -46.10 15.69 -9.25
N ILE A 37 -46.20 16.31 -10.44
CA ILE A 37 -45.09 16.45 -11.37
C ILE A 37 -43.99 17.29 -10.74
N LYS A 38 -44.30 18.44 -10.13
CA LYS A 38 -43.28 19.25 -9.45
C LYS A 38 -42.59 18.50 -8.29
N ARG A 39 -43.38 17.75 -7.51
CA ARG A 39 -42.83 16.93 -6.44
C ARG A 39 -41.88 15.86 -6.97
N ALA A 40 -42.26 15.14 -8.04
CA ALA A 40 -41.44 14.15 -8.68
C ALA A 40 -40.14 14.76 -9.28
N GLN A 41 -40.28 15.93 -9.94
CA GLN A 41 -39.10 16.65 -10.45
C GLN A 41 -38.14 17.08 -9.33
N ASN A 42 -38.68 17.59 -8.21
CA ASN A 42 -37.84 17.95 -7.08
C ASN A 42 -37.16 16.72 -6.44
N GLU A 43 -37.87 15.59 -6.36
CA GLU A 43 -37.26 14.34 -5.84
C GLU A 43 -36.13 13.83 -6.75
N VAL A 44 -36.33 13.88 -8.07
CA VAL A 44 -35.28 13.52 -9.03
C VAL A 44 -34.06 14.45 -8.88
N LYS A 45 -34.29 15.77 -8.76
CA LYS A 45 -33.18 16.73 -8.56
C LYS A 45 -32.41 16.48 -7.26
N VAL A 46 -33.10 16.23 -6.16
CA VAL A 46 -32.48 15.95 -4.86
C VAL A 46 -31.66 14.65 -4.94
N ARG A 47 -32.20 13.62 -5.56
CA ARG A 47 -31.43 12.37 -5.76
C ARG A 47 -30.21 12.59 -6.66
N GLN A 48 -30.35 13.37 -7.72
CA GLN A 48 -29.24 13.70 -8.60
C GLN A 48 -28.14 14.49 -7.87
N ALA A 49 -28.52 15.51 -7.07
CA ALA A 49 -27.59 16.26 -6.25
C ALA A 49 -26.89 15.38 -5.20
N HIS A 50 -27.63 14.44 -4.59
CA HIS A 50 -27.04 13.45 -3.69
C HIS A 50 -25.95 12.62 -4.38
N TRP A 51 -26.30 12.00 -5.52
CA TRP A 51 -25.31 11.19 -6.26
C TRP A 51 -24.09 11.98 -6.73
N GLN A 52 -24.29 13.23 -7.15
CA GLN A 52 -23.18 14.11 -7.53
C GLN A 52 -22.28 14.42 -6.33
N SER A 53 -22.85 14.74 -5.17
CA SER A 53 -22.08 15.00 -3.96
C SER A 53 -21.35 13.76 -3.45
N GLU A 54 -21.98 12.58 -3.51
CA GLU A 54 -21.33 11.30 -3.18
C GLU A 54 -20.17 10.99 -4.13
N ALA A 55 -20.39 11.14 -5.44
CA ALA A 55 -19.33 10.99 -6.43
C ALA A 55 -18.17 11.96 -6.20
N GLY A 56 -18.45 13.19 -5.75
CA GLY A 56 -17.45 14.17 -5.38
C GLY A 56 -16.58 13.73 -4.21
N VAL A 57 -17.19 13.18 -3.17
CA VAL A 57 -16.48 12.63 -2.01
C VAL A 57 -15.59 11.48 -2.41
N GLU A 58 -16.11 10.52 -3.20
CA GLU A 58 -15.32 9.37 -3.67
C GLU A 58 -14.21 9.79 -4.64
N CYS A 59 -14.44 10.77 -5.52
CA CYS A 59 -13.42 11.33 -6.41
C CYS A 59 -12.27 11.97 -5.60
N ALA A 60 -12.57 12.81 -4.61
CA ALA A 60 -11.58 13.44 -3.76
C ALA A 60 -10.78 12.38 -2.98
N TYR A 61 -11.44 11.37 -2.46
CA TYR A 61 -10.79 10.26 -1.75
C TYR A 61 -9.89 9.44 -2.66
N ALA A 62 -10.34 9.12 -3.87
CA ALA A 62 -9.52 8.44 -4.87
C ALA A 62 -8.28 9.26 -5.26
N TYR A 63 -8.43 10.58 -5.37
CA TYR A 63 -7.32 11.48 -5.67
C TYR A 63 -6.30 11.51 -4.53
N VAL A 64 -6.76 11.60 -3.28
CA VAL A 64 -5.88 11.55 -2.08
C VAL A 64 -5.11 10.23 -2.03
N ASN A 65 -5.76 9.10 -2.30
CA ASN A 65 -5.08 7.80 -2.35
C ASN A 65 -4.06 7.70 -3.48
N ALA A 66 -4.32 8.33 -4.63
CA ALA A 66 -3.39 8.35 -5.76
C ALA A 66 -2.18 9.26 -5.52
N PHE A 67 -2.38 10.36 -4.76
CA PHE A 67 -1.36 11.39 -4.50
C PHE A 67 -1.28 11.74 -2.99
N PRO A 68 -0.88 10.79 -2.13
CA PRO A 68 -0.87 10.96 -0.67
C PRO A 68 0.00 12.12 -0.18
N ASP A 69 1.09 12.41 -0.89
CA ASP A 69 2.01 13.49 -0.56
C ASP A 69 1.40 14.89 -0.77
N GLN A 70 0.33 14.97 -1.56
CA GLN A 70 -0.37 16.23 -1.84
C GLN A 70 -1.45 16.57 -0.81
N LEU A 71 -1.69 15.72 0.19
CA LEU A 71 -2.77 15.92 1.17
C LEU A 71 -2.72 17.29 1.84
N ASN A 72 -1.54 17.76 2.22
CA ASN A 72 -1.39 19.09 2.83
C ASN A 72 -1.75 20.23 1.85
N ALA A 73 -1.43 20.07 0.58
CA ALA A 73 -1.83 21.02 -0.46
C ALA A 73 -3.34 20.93 -0.74
N LEU A 74 -3.90 19.73 -0.74
CA LEU A 74 -5.32 19.47 -0.96
C LEU A 74 -6.21 19.99 0.18
N SER A 75 -5.70 20.02 1.40
CA SER A 75 -6.39 20.57 2.58
C SER A 75 -6.19 22.08 2.78
N SER A 76 -5.48 22.73 1.88
CA SER A 76 -5.28 24.19 1.90
C SER A 76 -6.51 24.91 1.33
N ALA A 77 -6.90 26.03 1.93
CA ALA A 77 -8.02 26.85 1.48
C ALA A 77 -7.85 27.42 0.06
N SER A 78 -6.62 27.47 -0.46
CA SER A 78 -6.28 27.92 -1.81
C SER A 78 -6.17 26.79 -2.83
N ASN A 79 -6.60 25.57 -2.49
CA ASN A 79 -6.43 24.41 -3.33
C ASN A 79 -7.31 24.46 -4.59
N THR A 80 -6.70 24.33 -5.75
CA THR A 80 -7.37 24.23 -7.05
C THR A 80 -7.28 22.84 -7.67
N LEU A 81 -6.49 21.92 -7.10
CA LEU A 81 -6.20 20.60 -7.68
C LEU A 81 -7.46 19.71 -7.84
N LEU A 82 -8.40 19.80 -6.90
CA LEU A 82 -9.67 19.07 -6.99
C LEU A 82 -10.69 19.73 -7.91
N ASN A 83 -10.48 21.02 -8.30
CA ASN A 83 -11.42 21.74 -9.13
C ASN A 83 -11.51 21.12 -10.53
N ASP A 84 -10.38 21.00 -11.21
CA ASP A 84 -10.34 20.52 -12.60
C ASP A 84 -10.69 19.03 -12.70
N VAL A 85 -10.22 18.23 -11.75
CA VAL A 85 -10.34 16.77 -11.82
C VAL A 85 -11.71 16.27 -11.37
N CYS A 86 -12.24 16.80 -10.27
CA CYS A 86 -13.45 16.30 -9.63
C CYS A 86 -14.61 17.30 -9.68
N LYS A 87 -14.39 18.55 -9.24
CA LYS A 87 -15.46 19.51 -9.05
C LYS A 87 -16.15 19.90 -10.36
N GLU A 88 -15.38 20.29 -11.39
CA GLU A 88 -15.94 20.72 -12.68
C GLU A 88 -16.56 19.54 -13.43
N THR A 89 -15.90 18.38 -13.43
CA THR A 89 -16.40 17.17 -14.08
C THR A 89 -17.73 16.71 -13.53
N LEU A 90 -17.95 16.85 -12.20
CA LEU A 90 -19.16 16.44 -11.50
C LEU A 90 -20.17 17.58 -11.32
N GLN A 91 -19.85 18.78 -11.81
CA GLN A 91 -20.68 19.99 -11.69
C GLN A 91 -21.05 20.32 -10.23
N LEU A 92 -20.08 20.22 -9.32
CA LEU A 92 -20.28 20.54 -7.91
C LEU A 92 -20.11 22.04 -7.66
N GLU A 93 -20.91 22.57 -6.73
CA GLU A 93 -20.77 23.96 -6.27
C GLU A 93 -19.49 24.13 -5.43
N ALA A 94 -19.21 23.16 -4.56
CA ALA A 94 -18.01 23.14 -3.75
C ALA A 94 -17.50 21.71 -3.55
N LEU A 95 -16.17 21.57 -3.59
CA LEU A 95 -15.45 20.35 -3.22
C LEU A 95 -14.14 20.76 -2.56
N TYR A 96 -13.95 20.39 -1.30
CA TYR A 96 -12.72 20.69 -0.57
C TYR A 96 -12.50 19.71 0.56
N ILE A 97 -11.24 19.63 1.03
CA ILE A 97 -10.82 18.81 2.15
C ILE A 97 -10.41 19.75 3.29
N GLU A 98 -10.87 19.48 4.49
CA GLU A 98 -10.56 20.25 5.67
C GLU A 98 -9.92 19.37 6.73
N PRO A 99 -8.80 19.79 7.38
CA PRO A 99 -8.21 19.06 8.50
C PRO A 99 -9.18 19.11 9.70
N PHE A 100 -9.43 17.94 10.29
CA PHE A 100 -10.29 17.82 11.47
C PHE A 100 -9.47 17.61 12.76
N SER A 101 -8.42 16.80 12.68
CA SER A 101 -7.43 16.59 13.73
C SER A 101 -6.07 16.29 13.08
N GLU A 102 -5.05 16.04 13.88
CA GLU A 102 -3.68 15.76 13.40
C GLU A 102 -3.65 14.66 12.32
N ASP A 103 -4.47 13.62 12.46
CA ASP A 103 -4.51 12.47 11.57
C ASP A 103 -5.86 12.27 10.84
N SER A 104 -6.76 13.24 10.88
CA SER A 104 -8.06 13.07 10.23
C SER A 104 -8.53 14.32 9.48
N TYR A 105 -9.25 14.06 8.40
CA TYR A 105 -9.71 15.05 7.45
C TYR A 105 -11.17 14.82 7.12
N VAL A 106 -11.86 15.87 6.73
CA VAL A 106 -13.25 15.81 6.25
C VAL A 106 -13.28 16.27 4.80
N VAL A 107 -13.87 15.46 3.93
CA VAL A 107 -14.23 15.86 2.57
C VAL A 107 -15.60 16.47 2.59
N HIS A 108 -15.74 17.65 2.01
CA HIS A 108 -16.98 18.37 1.82
C HIS A 108 -17.31 18.43 0.34
N ALA A 109 -18.48 17.92 -0.04
CA ALA A 109 -19.00 18.00 -1.41
C ALA A 109 -20.41 18.55 -1.41
N ASN A 110 -20.62 19.61 -2.18
CA ASN A 110 -21.92 20.28 -2.31
C ASN A 110 -22.37 20.28 -3.77
N SER A 111 -23.62 19.89 -4.00
CA SER A 111 -24.29 20.02 -5.29
C SER A 111 -25.68 20.58 -5.07
N GLU A 112 -26.00 21.74 -5.66
CA GLU A 112 -27.23 22.49 -5.47
C GLU A 112 -27.60 22.64 -3.96
N ASN A 113 -28.68 21.97 -3.52
CA ASN A 113 -29.17 22.03 -2.14
C ASN A 113 -28.77 20.81 -1.31
N TYR A 114 -27.77 20.02 -1.76
CA TYR A 114 -27.37 18.82 -1.07
C TYR A 114 -25.89 18.85 -0.71
N ARG A 115 -25.57 18.58 0.56
CA ARG A 115 -24.21 18.54 1.08
C ARG A 115 -23.92 17.16 1.67
N ILE A 116 -22.79 16.58 1.29
CA ILE A 116 -22.21 15.40 1.94
C ILE A 116 -20.87 15.76 2.55
N ASN A 117 -20.70 15.38 3.79
CA ASN A 117 -19.43 15.43 4.50
C ASN A 117 -19.05 14.02 4.90
N ARG A 118 -17.82 13.63 4.63
CA ARG A 118 -17.33 12.30 5.02
C ARG A 118 -15.93 12.41 5.59
N ARG A 119 -15.76 11.81 6.75
CA ARG A 119 -14.50 11.83 7.46
C ARG A 119 -13.63 10.63 7.08
N PHE A 120 -12.36 10.88 6.80
CA PHE A 120 -11.33 9.86 6.67
C PHE A 120 -10.16 10.17 7.61
N HIS A 121 -9.42 9.15 7.97
CA HIS A 121 -8.17 9.31 8.69
C HIS A 121 -7.03 8.75 7.84
N HIS A 122 -5.84 9.28 8.05
CA HIS A 122 -4.64 8.66 7.54
C HIS A 122 -3.96 7.91 8.70
N SER A 123 -3.54 6.71 8.42
CA SER A 123 -2.56 6.01 9.24
C SER A 123 -1.32 5.83 8.38
N GLU A 124 -0.17 6.14 8.91
CA GLU A 124 1.04 5.61 8.30
C GLU A 124 1.04 4.11 8.58
N VAL A 125 1.38 3.32 7.59
CA VAL A 125 1.46 1.87 7.77
C VAL A 125 2.63 1.60 8.72
N SER A 126 2.32 1.43 9.99
CA SER A 126 3.28 0.99 11.01
C SER A 126 3.20 -0.53 11.15
N GLY A 127 4.32 -1.17 11.46
CA GLY A 127 4.36 -2.61 11.75
C GLY A 127 4.44 -3.49 10.50
N MET A 128 5.01 -3.00 9.40
CA MET A 128 5.26 -3.78 8.19
C MET A 128 6.30 -4.88 8.38
N GLY A 129 7.13 -4.78 9.43
CA GLY A 129 8.26 -5.66 9.69
C GLY A 129 9.51 -5.23 8.92
N ALA A 130 10.68 -5.53 9.50
CA ALA A 130 11.96 -5.28 8.84
C ALA A 130 12.15 -6.16 7.59
N ILE A 131 11.53 -7.33 7.60
CA ILE A 131 11.51 -8.28 6.48
C ILE A 131 10.08 -8.65 6.14
N GLN A 132 9.75 -8.59 4.86
CA GLN A 132 8.51 -9.15 4.31
C GLN A 132 8.85 -10.17 3.23
N SER A 133 8.41 -11.42 3.37
CA SER A 133 8.78 -12.49 2.43
C SER A 133 7.59 -13.32 1.99
N ARG A 134 7.38 -13.40 0.68
CA ARG A 134 6.53 -14.40 0.04
C ARG A 134 7.32 -15.65 -0.39
N ALA A 135 8.64 -15.58 -0.37
CA ALA A 135 9.55 -16.71 -0.54
C ALA A 135 9.75 -17.45 0.78
N ASP A 136 10.27 -18.66 0.74
CA ASP A 136 10.82 -19.33 1.90
C ASP A 136 12.04 -18.55 2.40
N LEU A 137 12.08 -18.23 3.68
CA LEU A 137 13.14 -17.43 4.29
C LEU A 137 14.02 -18.32 5.14
N ARG A 138 15.32 -18.35 4.81
CA ARG A 138 16.32 -19.09 5.55
C ARG A 138 17.35 -18.16 6.15
N LEU A 139 17.39 -18.13 7.46
CA LEU A 139 18.24 -17.28 8.29
C LEU A 139 19.35 -18.12 8.90
N ILE A 140 20.63 -17.79 8.66
CA ILE A 140 21.75 -18.63 9.08
C ILE A 140 22.81 -17.79 9.76
N GLY A 141 23.12 -18.11 11.02
CA GLY A 141 24.19 -17.46 11.79
C GLY A 141 23.68 -16.57 12.92
N SER A 142 24.34 -15.44 13.15
CA SER A 142 23.96 -14.47 14.17
C SER A 142 23.20 -13.32 13.53
N ILE A 143 21.94 -13.19 13.85
CA ILE A 143 21.05 -12.22 13.21
C ILE A 143 20.29 -11.46 14.27
N ASP A 144 20.48 -10.16 14.31
CA ASP A 144 19.75 -9.23 15.15
C ASP A 144 18.81 -8.41 14.23
N ILE A 145 17.51 -8.36 14.60
CA ILE A 145 16.50 -7.61 13.84
C ILE A 145 15.88 -6.59 14.78
N ALA A 146 16.11 -5.31 14.49
CA ALA A 146 15.38 -4.20 15.08
C ALA A 146 14.21 -3.83 14.14
N PRO A 147 12.95 -4.14 14.50
CA PRO A 147 11.79 -3.76 13.71
C PRO A 147 11.53 -2.25 13.80
N ASP A 148 10.58 -1.77 12.99
CA ASP A 148 10.09 -0.39 13.10
C ASP A 148 9.50 -0.12 14.48
N ALA A 149 9.63 1.13 14.93
CA ALA A 149 9.01 1.57 16.17
C ALA A 149 7.48 1.62 15.98
N PRO A 150 6.71 0.78 16.68
CA PRO A 150 5.26 0.85 16.63
C PRO A 150 4.76 2.19 17.16
N ARG A 151 3.68 2.72 16.59
CA ARG A 151 3.14 4.03 16.97
C ARG A 151 2.39 4.01 18.31
N GLU A 152 1.68 2.94 18.57
CA GLU A 152 0.80 2.83 19.71
C GLU A 152 1.33 1.82 20.71
N ALA A 153 1.47 2.27 21.94
CA ALA A 153 1.76 1.38 23.06
C ALA A 153 0.51 0.61 23.47
N ARG A 154 0.70 -0.61 23.91
CA ARG A 154 -0.33 -1.40 24.59
C ARG A 154 -0.69 -0.75 25.93
N PRO A 155 -1.82 -1.13 26.54
CA PRO A 155 -2.20 -0.65 27.89
C PRO A 155 -1.17 -0.91 28.98
N ASP A 156 -0.30 -1.93 28.79
CA ASP A 156 0.80 -2.29 29.70
C ASP A 156 2.10 -1.48 29.45
N GLY A 157 2.09 -0.59 28.45
CA GLY A 157 3.24 0.25 28.07
C GLY A 157 4.26 -0.40 27.14
N PHE A 158 4.06 -1.67 26.78
CA PHE A 158 4.88 -2.35 25.76
C PHE A 158 4.34 -2.13 24.34
N TYR A 159 5.11 -2.55 23.34
CA TYR A 159 4.79 -2.41 21.93
C TYR A 159 4.77 -3.76 21.21
N ASP A 160 3.87 -3.89 20.23
CA ASP A 160 3.77 -5.05 19.36
C ASP A 160 4.73 -4.89 18.17
N CYS A 161 5.97 -5.27 18.37
CA CYS A 161 7.02 -5.15 17.36
C CYS A 161 6.97 -6.32 16.38
N VAL A 162 6.87 -6.05 15.08
CA VAL A 162 6.89 -7.08 14.04
C VAL A 162 8.24 -7.05 13.36
N ALA A 163 9.02 -8.13 13.50
CA ALA A 163 10.31 -8.27 12.86
C ALA A 163 10.17 -8.81 11.42
N VAL A 164 9.40 -9.88 11.27
CA VAL A 164 9.23 -10.58 9.99
C VAL A 164 7.77 -10.88 9.72
N ARG A 165 7.30 -10.52 8.52
CA ARG A 165 6.03 -11.03 7.94
C ARG A 165 6.35 -11.99 6.81
N TYR A 166 5.76 -13.17 6.83
CA TYR A 166 6.05 -14.19 5.84
C TYR A 166 4.80 -14.94 5.37
N LEU A 167 4.83 -15.41 4.11
CA LEU A 167 3.75 -16.19 3.52
C LEU A 167 3.91 -17.68 3.82
N SER A 168 5.10 -18.25 3.53
CA SER A 168 5.34 -19.69 3.51
C SER A 168 5.99 -20.19 4.79
N ASN A 169 7.30 -20.08 4.91
CA ASN A 169 8.08 -20.60 6.02
C ASN A 169 9.29 -19.73 6.36
N VAL A 170 9.70 -19.77 7.62
CA VAL A 170 10.96 -19.22 8.09
C VAL A 170 11.75 -20.35 8.77
N VAL A 171 12.98 -20.55 8.32
CA VAL A 171 13.93 -21.51 8.90
C VAL A 171 15.09 -20.73 9.49
N TYR A 172 15.42 -21.01 10.74
CA TYR A 172 16.62 -20.51 11.39
C TYR A 172 17.62 -21.62 11.61
N GLU A 173 18.87 -21.38 11.23
CA GLU A 173 20.01 -22.26 11.45
C GLU A 173 21.13 -21.49 12.16
N THR A 174 21.72 -22.08 13.19
CA THR A 174 22.81 -21.43 13.94
C THR A 174 24.09 -21.19 13.10
N GLY A 175 24.21 -21.86 11.93
CA GLY A 175 25.37 -21.74 11.06
C GLY A 175 26.69 -22.25 11.66
N GLY A 176 26.62 -22.84 12.86
CA GLY A 176 27.72 -23.34 13.67
C GLY A 176 27.27 -23.54 15.11
N SER A 177 28.18 -23.42 16.07
CA SER A 177 27.87 -23.66 17.50
C SER A 177 27.40 -22.44 18.29
N THR A 178 27.43 -21.22 17.72
CA THR A 178 27.25 -19.96 18.47
C THR A 178 26.30 -18.95 17.82
N GLY A 179 25.63 -19.31 16.72
CA GLY A 179 24.68 -18.42 16.07
C GLY A 179 23.46 -18.15 16.95
N THR A 180 22.94 -16.95 16.90
CA THR A 180 21.69 -16.53 17.59
C THR A 180 20.78 -15.75 16.64
N LEU A 181 19.47 -15.90 16.80
CA LEU A 181 18.47 -15.05 16.16
C LEU A 181 17.76 -14.26 17.24
N LEU A 182 17.89 -12.95 17.19
CA LEU A 182 17.31 -12.06 18.20
C LEU A 182 16.44 -11.00 17.54
N THR A 183 15.25 -10.78 18.08
CA THR A 183 14.49 -9.56 17.83
C THR A 183 14.79 -8.59 18.97
N ILE A 184 15.42 -7.49 18.62
CA ILE A 184 15.80 -6.42 19.55
C ILE A 184 14.78 -5.26 19.47
N SER A 185 14.65 -4.49 20.55
CA SER A 185 13.80 -3.29 20.49
C SER A 185 14.40 -2.25 19.55
N PRO A 186 13.58 -1.43 18.86
CA PRO A 186 14.07 -0.35 18.01
C PRO A 186 15.11 0.51 18.72
N MET A 187 16.20 0.84 18.03
CA MET A 187 17.35 1.50 18.68
C MET A 187 17.06 2.97 18.97
N VAL A 188 17.23 3.38 20.22
CA VAL A 188 16.99 4.76 20.70
C VAL A 188 17.92 5.81 20.03
N ASN A 189 19.12 5.40 19.62
CA ASN A 189 20.14 6.27 19.02
C ASN A 189 20.23 6.15 17.49
N GLY A 190 19.30 5.42 16.90
CA GLY A 190 19.20 5.26 15.45
C GLY A 190 18.25 6.29 14.82
N PRO A 191 17.72 5.97 13.66
CA PRO A 191 16.72 6.80 12.95
C PRO A 191 15.43 7.02 13.74
N TYR A 192 15.21 6.29 14.83
CA TYR A 192 14.07 6.43 15.76
C TYR A 192 14.39 7.32 16.96
N SER A 193 15.09 8.39 16.75
CA SER A 193 15.37 9.37 17.83
C SER A 193 14.03 9.83 18.44
N GLY A 194 13.76 9.39 19.67
CA GLY A 194 12.51 9.66 20.39
C GLY A 194 11.68 8.42 20.75
N PHE A 195 11.96 7.23 20.21
CA PHE A 195 11.33 6.01 20.69
C PHE A 195 11.97 5.56 21.99
N ASN A 196 11.21 5.61 23.08
CA ASN A 196 11.64 5.18 24.43
C ASN A 196 10.90 3.91 24.90
N GLY A 197 10.35 3.14 23.95
CA GLY A 197 9.55 1.98 24.25
C GLY A 197 10.32 0.67 24.17
N GLU A 198 9.71 -0.38 24.70
CA GLU A 198 10.21 -1.75 24.58
C GLU A 198 9.18 -2.63 23.88
N CYS A 199 9.66 -3.57 23.09
CA CYS A 199 8.82 -4.62 22.53
C CYS A 199 8.31 -5.54 23.65
N ALA A 200 7.06 -5.97 23.57
CA ALA A 200 6.50 -6.92 24.50
C ALA A 200 7.29 -8.25 24.48
N PRO A 201 7.43 -8.93 25.61
CA PRO A 201 8.22 -10.17 25.71
C PRO A 201 7.82 -11.25 24.70
N GLU A 202 6.54 -11.31 24.34
CA GLU A 202 5.99 -12.21 23.33
C GLU A 202 6.24 -11.75 21.88
N TYR A 203 6.84 -10.58 21.68
CA TYR A 203 7.31 -10.03 20.41
C TYR A 203 8.85 -9.91 20.37
N LYS A 204 9.54 -10.66 21.21
CA LYS A 204 11.01 -10.73 21.24
C LYS A 204 11.43 -12.18 21.06
N THR A 205 11.56 -12.63 19.81
CA THR A 205 12.16 -13.95 19.51
C THR A 205 13.62 -13.96 19.92
N SER A 206 14.04 -15.06 20.56
CA SER A 206 15.43 -15.30 20.93
C SER A 206 15.73 -16.78 20.75
N LEU A 207 16.48 -17.12 19.72
CA LEU A 207 16.82 -18.50 19.35
C LEU A 207 18.33 -18.71 19.38
N SER A 208 18.76 -19.87 19.89
CA SER A 208 20.14 -20.33 19.89
C SER A 208 20.29 -21.77 19.38
N SER A 209 19.24 -22.30 18.74
CA SER A 209 19.19 -23.62 18.12
C SER A 209 18.39 -23.53 16.82
N ASN A 210 18.63 -24.48 15.93
CA ASN A 210 17.86 -24.57 14.67
C ASN A 210 16.38 -24.68 14.94
N GLN A 211 15.59 -23.92 14.20
CA GLN A 211 14.12 -23.85 14.34
C GLN A 211 13.48 -23.64 12.97
N SER A 212 12.26 -24.14 12.82
CA SER A 212 11.43 -23.82 11.65
C SER A 212 10.02 -23.46 12.08
N THR A 213 9.44 -22.45 11.49
CA THR A 213 8.03 -22.05 11.75
C THR A 213 7.01 -23.12 11.34
N SER A 214 7.41 -24.05 10.49
CA SER A 214 6.58 -25.22 10.11
C SER A 214 6.58 -26.34 11.16
N GLU A 215 7.47 -26.31 12.14
CA GLU A 215 7.56 -27.32 13.18
C GLU A 215 6.59 -27.05 14.34
N ASN A 216 5.97 -28.11 14.84
CA ASN A 216 5.12 -28.00 16.02
C ASN A 216 5.97 -27.69 17.26
N GLY A 217 5.56 -26.65 18.00
CA GLY A 217 6.28 -26.23 19.21
C GLY A 217 7.56 -25.47 18.92
N ASN A 218 7.71 -24.88 17.73
CA ASN A 218 8.80 -23.96 17.44
C ASN A 218 8.81 -22.78 18.44
N LEU A 219 9.95 -22.13 18.58
CA LEU A 219 10.18 -21.08 19.57
C LEU A 219 10.08 -19.67 18.98
N PHE A 220 9.67 -19.53 17.72
CA PHE A 220 9.33 -18.21 17.16
C PHE A 220 8.15 -17.61 17.93
N LYS A 221 8.18 -16.31 18.13
CA LYS A 221 7.14 -15.57 18.83
C LYS A 221 6.31 -14.73 17.88
N ASN A 222 5.46 -13.86 18.41
CA ASN A 222 4.51 -13.05 17.66
C ASN A 222 5.16 -11.98 16.76
N ASP A 223 6.45 -11.74 16.89
CA ASP A 223 7.25 -10.88 16.02
C ASP A 223 7.54 -11.51 14.64
N TYR A 224 7.34 -12.84 14.51
CA TYR A 224 7.34 -13.59 13.25
C TYR A 224 5.91 -13.93 12.88
N GLN A 225 5.31 -13.12 12.01
CA GLN A 225 3.89 -13.23 11.66
C GLN A 225 3.69 -13.93 10.32
N GLN A 226 3.05 -15.09 10.35
CA GLN A 226 2.57 -15.71 9.13
C GLN A 226 1.32 -15.00 8.63
N ASP A 227 1.34 -14.58 7.38
CA ASP A 227 0.23 -13.89 6.71
C ASP A 227 -0.06 -14.57 5.37
N SER A 228 -1.14 -15.36 5.33
CA SER A 228 -1.58 -16.08 4.12
C SER A 228 -2.06 -15.14 3.00
N GLN A 229 -2.34 -13.88 3.32
CA GLN A 229 -2.77 -12.85 2.38
C GLN A 229 -1.66 -11.83 2.11
N LEU A 230 -0.43 -12.11 2.52
CA LEU A 230 0.69 -11.18 2.36
C LEU A 230 0.89 -10.78 0.90
N SER A 231 0.70 -9.52 0.62
CA SER A 231 0.99 -8.91 -0.67
C SER A 231 2.09 -7.88 -0.50
N THR A 232 3.35 -8.32 -0.64
CA THR A 232 4.52 -7.45 -0.53
C THR A 232 4.49 -6.33 -1.57
N PHE A 233 3.95 -6.61 -2.78
CA PHE A 233 3.80 -5.60 -3.83
C PHE A 233 2.80 -4.51 -3.43
N ASN A 234 1.64 -4.90 -2.88
CA ASN A 234 0.66 -3.93 -2.40
C ASN A 234 1.21 -3.14 -1.22
N ASN A 235 1.86 -3.80 -0.29
CA ASN A 235 2.48 -3.15 0.86
C ASN A 235 3.56 -2.14 0.44
N TYR A 236 4.34 -2.44 -0.59
CA TYR A 236 5.44 -1.61 -1.06
C TYR A 236 5.01 -0.52 -2.04
N PHE A 237 4.15 -0.84 -3.02
CA PHE A 237 3.76 0.07 -4.10
C PHE A 237 2.34 0.63 -3.94
N ASN A 238 1.55 0.15 -2.97
CA ASN A 238 0.13 0.48 -2.77
C ASN A 238 -0.74 0.19 -4.00
N MET A 239 -0.43 -0.88 -4.70
CA MET A 239 -1.12 -1.35 -5.90
C MET A 239 -1.21 -2.86 -5.88
N GLU A 240 -2.27 -3.44 -6.44
CA GLU A 240 -2.32 -4.89 -6.66
C GLU A 240 -1.24 -5.32 -7.66
N LYS A 241 -0.62 -6.48 -7.42
CA LYS A 241 0.40 -7.03 -8.32
C LYS A 241 -0.24 -7.55 -9.60
N ASN A 242 -0.05 -6.85 -10.69
CA ASN A 242 -0.36 -7.27 -12.06
C ASN A 242 0.59 -6.58 -13.04
N ALA A 243 0.60 -7.00 -14.30
CA ALA A 243 1.53 -6.48 -15.31
C ALA A 243 1.39 -4.96 -15.53
N GLU A 244 0.16 -4.44 -15.51
CA GLU A 244 -0.11 -3.00 -15.68
C GLU A 244 0.45 -2.19 -14.51
N ASN A 245 0.21 -2.64 -13.28
CA ASN A 245 0.68 -1.95 -12.08
C ASN A 245 2.21 -2.06 -11.90
N ILE A 246 2.82 -3.17 -12.31
CA ILE A 246 4.30 -3.28 -12.39
C ILE A 246 4.84 -2.24 -13.38
N ALA A 247 4.26 -2.14 -14.58
CA ALA A 247 4.65 -1.12 -15.55
C ALA A 247 4.46 0.29 -15.01
N ARG A 248 3.37 0.57 -14.30
CA ARG A 248 3.11 1.86 -13.65
C ARG A 248 4.12 2.17 -12.54
N ALA A 249 4.47 1.19 -11.71
CA ALA A 249 5.51 1.35 -10.70
C ALA A 249 6.85 1.72 -11.33
N LYS A 250 7.25 1.05 -12.41
CA LYS A 250 8.49 1.33 -13.15
C LYS A 250 8.60 2.78 -13.63
N LEU A 251 7.49 3.45 -13.96
CA LEU A 251 7.52 4.86 -14.38
C LEU A 251 8.05 5.82 -13.31
N GLN A 252 8.09 5.39 -12.05
CA GLN A 252 8.62 6.18 -10.94
C GLN A 252 10.09 5.93 -10.67
N TYR A 253 10.73 5.04 -11.44
CA TYR A 253 12.10 4.58 -11.24
C TYR A 253 12.95 4.85 -12.47
N GLN A 254 14.25 5.00 -12.26
CA GLN A 254 15.20 4.79 -13.32
C GLN A 254 15.31 3.29 -13.57
N VAL A 255 14.96 2.83 -14.76
CA VAL A 255 15.01 1.41 -15.13
C VAL A 255 16.28 1.11 -15.88
N ILE A 256 17.00 0.10 -15.43
CA ILE A 256 18.24 -0.42 -16.06
C ILE A 256 18.07 -1.91 -16.28
N SER A 257 18.20 -2.35 -17.51
CA SER A 257 18.23 -3.78 -17.84
C SER A 257 19.66 -4.29 -17.82
N LEU A 258 19.93 -5.23 -16.92
CA LEU A 258 21.19 -5.96 -16.87
C LEU A 258 21.00 -7.30 -17.58
N GLY A 259 21.86 -7.58 -18.55
CA GLY A 259 21.80 -8.83 -19.31
C GLY A 259 22.19 -10.07 -18.49
N THR A 260 22.75 -11.06 -19.16
CA THR A 260 23.24 -12.29 -18.55
C THR A 260 24.39 -11.99 -17.57
N ILE A 261 24.52 -12.82 -16.51
CA ILE A 261 25.68 -12.79 -15.62
C ILE A 261 26.91 -13.10 -16.49
N SER A 262 27.76 -12.10 -16.66
CA SER A 262 29.04 -12.27 -17.38
C SER A 262 30.20 -12.02 -16.42
N ASP A 263 31.36 -12.59 -16.72
CA ASP A 263 32.58 -12.31 -15.97
C ASP A 263 32.85 -10.80 -15.94
N GLY A 264 32.96 -10.23 -14.74
CA GLY A 264 33.17 -8.80 -14.53
C GLY A 264 31.89 -7.99 -14.41
N HIS A 265 30.68 -8.59 -14.49
CA HIS A 265 29.45 -7.91 -14.21
C HIS A 265 29.33 -7.58 -12.71
N ASN A 266 29.30 -6.29 -12.39
CA ASN A 266 29.19 -5.81 -11.02
C ASN A 266 27.99 -4.87 -10.87
N CYS A 267 26.95 -5.35 -10.22
CA CYS A 267 25.74 -4.58 -10.00
C CYS A 267 25.98 -3.34 -9.12
N ALA A 268 27.00 -3.37 -8.24
CA ALA A 268 27.32 -2.23 -7.38
C ALA A 268 27.73 -0.99 -8.17
N ASP A 269 28.45 -1.14 -9.28
CA ASP A 269 28.87 -0.02 -10.12
C ASP A 269 27.65 0.68 -10.76
N VAL A 270 26.67 -0.12 -11.18
CA VAL A 270 25.40 0.40 -11.70
C VAL A 270 24.64 1.12 -10.61
N ILE A 271 24.50 0.52 -9.43
CA ILE A 271 23.78 1.13 -8.30
C ILE A 271 24.45 2.44 -7.87
N ASN A 272 25.79 2.43 -7.65
CA ASN A 272 26.54 3.62 -7.23
C ASN A 272 26.51 4.77 -8.26
N SER A 273 26.41 4.45 -9.56
CA SER A 273 26.37 5.46 -10.62
C SER A 273 24.99 6.06 -10.86
N HIS A 274 23.92 5.33 -10.57
CA HIS A 274 22.54 5.74 -10.88
C HIS A 274 21.74 6.20 -9.65
N LEU A 275 21.98 5.61 -8.47
CA LEU A 275 21.37 6.09 -7.23
C LEU A 275 22.13 7.31 -6.70
N THR A 276 21.43 8.43 -6.68
CA THR A 276 21.92 9.70 -6.10
C THR A 276 20.89 10.24 -5.12
N SER A 277 21.24 11.25 -4.34
CA SER A 277 20.29 11.90 -3.43
C SER A 277 19.10 12.57 -4.17
N SER A 278 19.28 12.94 -5.43
CA SER A 278 18.24 13.53 -6.29
C SER A 278 17.49 12.50 -7.13
N ASN A 279 18.13 11.36 -7.42
CA ASN A 279 17.53 10.23 -8.14
C ASN A 279 17.68 8.97 -7.28
N ASN A 280 16.79 8.81 -6.32
CA ASN A 280 16.90 7.82 -5.26
C ASN A 280 16.08 6.54 -5.51
N LYS A 281 15.60 6.31 -6.74
CA LYS A 281 14.78 5.14 -7.10
C LYS A 281 15.36 4.45 -8.33
N LEU A 282 15.84 3.21 -8.15
CA LEU A 282 16.45 2.39 -9.22
C LEU A 282 15.72 1.05 -9.35
N TRP A 283 15.37 0.70 -10.57
CA TRP A 283 14.78 -0.58 -10.93
C TRP A 283 15.72 -1.33 -11.85
N ILE A 284 16.22 -2.47 -11.42
CA ILE A 284 17.11 -3.34 -12.19
C ILE A 284 16.31 -4.52 -12.71
N GLU A 285 16.30 -4.71 -14.02
CA GLU A 285 15.77 -5.91 -14.67
C GLU A 285 16.92 -6.89 -14.95
N GLY A 286 16.85 -8.07 -14.37
CA GLY A 286 17.85 -9.12 -14.50
C GLY A 286 18.70 -9.35 -13.26
N HIS A 287 19.80 -10.06 -13.43
CA HIS A 287 20.64 -10.51 -12.32
C HIS A 287 21.48 -9.38 -11.71
N CYS A 288 21.50 -9.30 -10.39
CA CYS A 288 22.27 -8.28 -9.66
C CYS A 288 23.24 -8.95 -8.68
N ILE A 289 24.52 -9.01 -9.07
CA ILE A 289 25.61 -9.57 -8.26
C ILE A 289 26.52 -8.45 -7.80
N ILE A 290 26.60 -8.24 -6.49
CA ILE A 290 27.36 -7.18 -5.83
C ILE A 290 28.70 -7.78 -5.35
N THR A 291 29.80 -7.36 -5.96
CA THR A 291 31.13 -7.83 -5.63
C THR A 291 32.08 -6.72 -5.15
N THR A 292 31.68 -5.46 -5.31
CA THR A 292 32.38 -4.27 -4.79
C THR A 292 31.50 -3.52 -3.81
N PRO A 293 32.08 -2.66 -2.93
CA PRO A 293 31.31 -1.96 -1.92
C PRO A 293 30.23 -1.05 -2.50
N LEU A 294 29.03 -1.09 -1.92
CA LEU A 294 28.01 -0.07 -2.07
C LEU A 294 28.21 1.04 -1.05
N ASN A 295 27.92 2.28 -1.44
CA ASN A 295 27.98 3.44 -0.55
C ASN A 295 26.77 4.38 -0.80
N ILE A 296 25.60 3.92 -0.44
CA ILE A 296 24.33 4.68 -0.54
C ILE A 296 23.89 5.06 0.87
N ALA A 297 24.23 6.26 1.30
CA ALA A 297 24.01 6.75 2.66
C ALA A 297 22.71 7.60 2.81
N TRP A 298 21.88 7.64 1.80
CA TRP A 298 20.60 8.41 1.79
C TRP A 298 19.41 7.49 1.51
N PRO A 299 18.19 7.89 1.94
CA PRO A 299 16.98 7.13 1.67
C PRO A 299 16.80 6.86 0.18
N SER A 300 16.75 5.60 -0.18
CA SER A 300 16.65 5.16 -1.58
C SER A 300 15.81 3.89 -1.71
N SER A 301 15.38 3.59 -2.92
CA SER A 301 14.65 2.37 -3.24
C SER A 301 15.34 1.63 -4.38
N LEU A 302 15.74 0.39 -4.11
CA LEU A 302 16.31 -0.52 -5.09
C LEU A 302 15.36 -1.68 -5.33
N VAL A 303 14.92 -1.82 -6.57
CA VAL A 303 14.12 -2.96 -7.02
C VAL A 303 14.96 -3.84 -7.93
N VAL A 304 14.93 -5.15 -7.72
CA VAL A 304 15.53 -6.15 -8.63
C VAL A 304 14.42 -7.05 -9.13
N GLU A 305 14.23 -7.11 -10.44
CA GLU A 305 13.17 -7.86 -11.09
C GLU A 305 13.71 -8.98 -11.94
N ASN A 306 13.16 -10.17 -11.76
CA ASN A 306 13.43 -11.35 -12.59
C ASN A 306 14.92 -11.65 -12.77
N GLY A 307 15.65 -11.64 -11.66
CA GLY A 307 17.06 -12.00 -11.58
C GLY A 307 17.41 -12.63 -10.24
N ILE A 308 18.53 -13.33 -10.18
CA ILE A 308 19.12 -13.68 -8.88
C ILE A 308 19.82 -12.46 -8.30
N PHE A 309 19.81 -12.37 -6.97
CA PHE A 309 20.58 -11.37 -6.25
C PHE A 309 21.60 -12.05 -5.34
N SER A 310 22.82 -11.52 -5.34
CA SER A 310 23.82 -11.88 -4.33
C SER A 310 24.72 -10.71 -3.97
N SER A 311 25.13 -10.69 -2.73
CA SER A 311 25.99 -9.63 -2.20
C SER A 311 27.15 -10.20 -1.39
N THR A 312 28.36 -9.64 -1.62
CA THR A 312 29.56 -9.90 -0.84
C THR A 312 30.29 -8.57 -0.58
N GLY A 313 31.11 -8.51 0.46
CA GLY A 313 31.88 -7.31 0.80
C GLY A 313 31.19 -6.43 1.84
N SER A 314 31.63 -5.18 1.97
CA SER A 314 31.06 -4.21 2.91
C SER A 314 30.13 -3.24 2.16
N ASN A 315 28.84 -3.26 2.48
CA ASN A 315 27.84 -2.47 1.80
C ASN A 315 27.12 -1.52 2.77
N VAL A 316 27.10 -0.25 2.44
CA VAL A 316 26.27 0.75 3.09
C VAL A 316 25.08 1.03 2.19
N PHE A 317 23.88 0.70 2.65
CA PHE A 317 22.66 0.94 1.92
C PHE A 317 21.56 1.43 2.87
N ALA A 318 21.36 2.74 2.90
CA ALA A 318 20.36 3.39 3.76
C ALA A 318 18.93 3.32 3.18
N GLY A 319 18.72 2.57 2.11
CA GLY A 319 17.43 2.48 1.42
C GLY A 319 16.66 1.20 1.71
N SER A 320 15.52 1.07 1.04
CA SER A 320 14.70 -0.14 0.98
C SER A 320 15.06 -1.01 -0.23
N PHE A 321 14.96 -2.31 -0.06
CA PHE A 321 15.23 -3.29 -1.10
C PHE A 321 13.98 -4.11 -1.40
N TYR A 322 13.63 -4.21 -2.68
CA TYR A 322 12.52 -5.02 -3.16
C TYR A 322 12.98 -6.00 -4.24
N HIS A 323 12.78 -7.29 -4.01
CA HIS A 323 13.13 -8.35 -4.95
C HIS A 323 11.86 -9.04 -5.45
N ILE A 324 11.60 -8.94 -6.74
CA ILE A 324 10.44 -9.55 -7.39
C ILE A 324 10.89 -10.56 -8.43
N VAL A 325 10.43 -11.82 -8.28
CA VAL A 325 10.76 -12.91 -9.20
C VAL A 325 9.51 -13.70 -9.55
N ASP A 326 9.28 -13.89 -10.84
CA ASP A 326 8.23 -14.80 -11.32
C ASP A 326 8.78 -16.24 -11.38
N MET A 327 8.62 -16.96 -10.28
CA MET A 327 9.05 -18.36 -10.17
C MET A 327 8.27 -19.33 -11.07
N SER A 328 7.15 -18.92 -11.66
CA SER A 328 6.41 -19.72 -12.62
C SER A 328 7.05 -19.72 -14.02
N SER A 329 7.93 -18.77 -14.28
CA SER A 329 8.68 -18.68 -15.53
C SER A 329 9.71 -19.81 -15.65
N LEU A 330 9.86 -20.38 -16.85
CA LEU A 330 10.89 -21.39 -17.17
C LEU A 330 12.31 -20.88 -16.89
N ASN A 331 12.51 -19.56 -16.91
CA ASN A 331 13.79 -18.94 -16.58
C ASN A 331 14.22 -19.15 -15.12
N PHE A 332 13.27 -19.53 -14.24
CA PHE A 332 13.55 -19.80 -12.83
C PHE A 332 13.32 -21.28 -12.45
N SER A 333 13.39 -22.18 -13.43
CA SER A 333 13.47 -23.61 -13.14
C SER A 333 14.75 -23.94 -12.34
N ALA A 334 14.73 -25.05 -11.61
CA ALA A 334 15.89 -25.47 -10.81
C ALA A 334 17.19 -25.59 -11.64
N SER A 335 17.09 -26.04 -12.91
CA SER A 335 18.23 -26.09 -13.84
C SER A 335 18.73 -24.69 -14.20
N SER A 336 17.83 -23.78 -14.57
CA SER A 336 18.21 -22.40 -14.93
C SER A 336 18.83 -21.66 -13.74
N LEU A 337 18.27 -21.80 -12.54
CA LEU A 337 18.84 -21.25 -11.31
C LEU A 337 20.24 -21.81 -11.03
N SER A 338 20.42 -23.12 -11.21
CA SER A 338 21.75 -23.74 -11.08
C SER A 338 22.75 -23.11 -12.05
N ASP A 339 22.37 -22.87 -13.31
CA ASP A 339 23.22 -22.25 -14.30
C ASP A 339 23.55 -20.80 -13.95
N TYR A 340 22.57 -20.02 -13.46
CA TYR A 340 22.83 -18.64 -12.99
C TYR A 340 23.80 -18.62 -11.82
N TRP A 341 23.62 -19.47 -10.81
CA TRP A 341 24.55 -19.57 -9.69
C TRP A 341 25.92 -20.08 -10.12
N ASN A 342 26.01 -20.93 -11.15
CA ASN A 342 27.30 -21.39 -11.72
C ASN A 342 28.11 -20.24 -12.33
N ALA A 343 27.44 -19.20 -12.83
CA ALA A 343 28.10 -18.03 -13.41
C ALA A 343 28.63 -17.03 -12.36
N VAL A 344 28.22 -17.17 -11.08
CA VAL A 344 28.69 -16.29 -10.00
C VAL A 344 30.13 -16.63 -9.61
N SER A 345 31.03 -15.66 -9.66
CA SER A 345 32.51 -15.86 -9.46
C SER A 345 32.89 -16.46 -8.11
N PHE A 346 32.10 -16.18 -7.05
CA PHE A 346 32.30 -16.71 -5.69
C PHE A 346 31.39 -17.89 -5.34
N LYS A 347 30.77 -18.54 -6.34
CA LYS A 347 29.86 -19.66 -6.13
C LYS A 347 30.40 -20.73 -5.18
N SER A 348 31.66 -21.09 -5.33
CA SER A 348 32.27 -22.17 -4.53
C SER A 348 32.19 -21.95 -3.02
N SER A 349 32.17 -20.69 -2.57
CA SER A 349 32.07 -20.34 -1.16
C SER A 349 30.62 -20.34 -0.64
N ILE A 350 29.63 -20.21 -1.52
CA ILE A 350 28.20 -20.13 -1.15
C ILE A 350 27.43 -21.42 -1.48
N GLN A 351 27.98 -22.28 -2.34
CA GLN A 351 27.30 -23.48 -2.83
C GLN A 351 26.71 -24.39 -1.76
N PRO A 352 27.31 -24.61 -0.58
CA PRO A 352 26.72 -25.45 0.46
C PRO A 352 25.39 -24.92 1.00
N TRP A 353 25.08 -23.65 0.76
CA TRP A 353 23.92 -22.94 1.29
C TRP A 353 22.83 -22.69 0.24
N LEU A 354 23.14 -22.96 -1.05
CA LEU A 354 22.19 -22.76 -2.13
C LEU A 354 21.27 -23.99 -2.27
N GLY A 355 19.96 -23.71 -2.18
CA GLY A 355 18.91 -24.65 -2.55
C GLY A 355 18.60 -24.63 -4.05
N SER A 356 17.76 -25.54 -4.50
CA SER A 356 17.34 -25.62 -5.92
C SER A 356 16.46 -24.45 -6.38
N HIS A 357 15.90 -23.69 -5.44
CA HIS A 357 14.99 -22.57 -5.71
C HIS A 357 15.53 -21.26 -5.12
N THR A 358 16.79 -21.20 -4.71
CA THR A 358 17.38 -19.98 -4.15
C THR A 358 17.49 -18.91 -5.22
N VAL A 359 16.83 -17.78 -5.01
CA VAL A 359 16.86 -16.60 -5.89
C VAL A 359 17.63 -15.43 -5.27
N TYR A 360 17.83 -15.46 -3.97
CA TYR A 360 18.52 -14.44 -3.20
C TYR A 360 19.50 -15.10 -2.22
N PHE A 361 20.73 -14.66 -2.24
CA PHE A 361 21.76 -15.07 -1.28
C PHE A 361 22.60 -13.88 -0.85
N ASP A 362 22.62 -13.61 0.44
CA ASP A 362 23.50 -12.61 1.00
C ASP A 362 24.34 -13.21 2.13
N ASN A 363 25.64 -12.90 2.13
CA ASN A 363 26.63 -13.41 3.09
C ASN A 363 26.96 -12.38 4.19
N GLY A 364 25.93 -11.75 4.79
CA GLY A 364 26.11 -10.81 5.89
C GLY A 364 26.72 -9.47 5.49
N SER A 365 26.44 -9.02 4.28
CA SER A 365 27.08 -7.84 3.71
C SER A 365 26.14 -6.75 3.23
N PHE A 366 24.84 -7.05 3.06
CA PHE A 366 23.86 -6.11 2.54
C PHE A 366 22.71 -5.94 3.54
N HIS A 367 22.71 -4.80 4.24
CA HIS A 367 21.78 -4.48 5.32
C HIS A 367 20.96 -3.24 4.97
N PRO A 368 19.88 -3.37 4.17
CA PRO A 368 19.01 -2.25 3.84
C PRO A 368 18.27 -1.72 5.07
N LYS A 369 18.52 -0.47 5.42
CA LYS A 369 17.87 0.18 6.57
C LYS A 369 16.40 0.53 6.35
N GLY A 370 15.94 0.57 5.11
CA GLY A 370 14.55 0.78 4.72
C GLY A 370 13.75 -0.51 4.53
N GLY A 371 14.29 -1.66 4.97
CA GLY A 371 13.64 -2.97 4.93
C GLY A 371 13.96 -3.83 3.71
N LEU A 372 13.68 -5.12 3.89
CA LEU A 372 13.85 -6.17 2.89
C LEU A 372 12.48 -6.73 2.49
N HIS A 373 12.18 -6.68 1.20
CA HIS A 373 10.92 -7.15 0.67
C HIS A 373 11.16 -8.17 -0.45
N PHE A 374 10.66 -9.39 -0.25
CA PHE A 374 10.82 -10.51 -1.18
C PHE A 374 9.48 -10.96 -1.74
N ASP A 375 9.28 -10.77 -3.04
CA ASP A 375 8.09 -11.22 -3.77
C ASP A 375 8.44 -12.31 -4.78
N ALA A 376 8.82 -13.46 -4.27
CA ALA A 376 9.23 -14.63 -5.05
C ALA A 376 8.56 -15.92 -4.50
N PRO A 377 7.21 -16.05 -4.61
CA PRO A 377 6.51 -17.22 -4.10
C PRO A 377 7.00 -18.51 -4.78
N GLY A 378 7.40 -19.49 -3.95
CA GLY A 378 8.04 -20.74 -4.41
C GLY A 378 9.57 -20.63 -4.59
N GLY A 379 10.15 -19.46 -4.40
CA GLY A 379 11.59 -19.25 -4.32
C GLY A 379 12.10 -19.34 -2.89
N GLU A 380 13.43 -19.34 -2.73
CA GLU A 380 14.13 -19.32 -1.45
C GLU A 380 15.02 -18.09 -1.35
N VAL A 381 15.01 -17.47 -0.18
CA VAL A 381 15.84 -16.34 0.22
C VAL A 381 16.75 -16.80 1.35
N VAL A 382 18.06 -16.65 1.19
CA VAL A 382 19.06 -17.03 2.19
C VAL A 382 19.80 -15.80 2.69
N LEU A 383 19.66 -15.52 3.98
CA LEU A 383 20.46 -14.54 4.71
C LEU A 383 21.43 -15.30 5.61
N LYS A 384 22.72 -15.20 5.34
CA LYS A 384 23.74 -15.95 6.05
C LYS A 384 24.87 -15.06 6.58
N GLY A 385 25.22 -15.21 7.83
CA GLY A 385 26.35 -14.49 8.42
C GLY A 385 26.00 -13.79 9.72
N SER A 386 26.60 -12.63 9.92
CA SER A 386 26.23 -11.72 11.02
C SER A 386 25.43 -10.56 10.44
N TYR A 387 24.21 -10.47 10.83
CA TYR A 387 23.28 -9.41 10.40
C TYR A 387 22.88 -8.54 11.57
N ASP A 388 22.84 -7.24 11.32
CA ASP A 388 22.28 -6.23 12.19
C ASP A 388 21.32 -5.41 11.33
N LEU A 389 20.05 -5.84 11.32
CA LEU A 389 19.00 -5.25 10.51
C LEU A 389 18.26 -4.20 11.33
N ASP A 390 18.76 -2.98 11.28
CA ASP A 390 18.12 -1.81 11.87
C ASP A 390 17.11 -1.21 10.89
N TYR A 391 15.85 -1.62 11.02
CA TYR A 391 14.83 -1.08 10.14
C TYR A 391 14.41 0.34 10.53
N SER A 392 14.25 1.20 9.52
CA SER A 392 13.75 2.55 9.66
C SER A 392 12.88 2.95 8.48
N ALA A 393 11.62 3.23 8.75
CA ALA A 393 10.68 3.76 7.78
C ALA A 393 11.19 5.06 7.10
N ALA A 394 11.94 5.89 7.82
CA ALA A 394 12.53 7.12 7.26
C ALA A 394 13.55 6.88 6.14
N ASN A 395 14.11 5.68 6.07
CA ASN A 395 15.05 5.28 5.01
C ASN A 395 14.35 4.64 3.80
N ASN A 396 13.04 4.44 3.86
CA ASN A 396 12.26 3.97 2.72
C ASN A 396 11.58 5.18 2.04
N PRO A 397 12.00 5.59 0.85
CA PRO A 397 11.42 6.75 0.16
C PRO A 397 9.98 6.47 -0.35
N ILE A 398 9.47 5.26 -0.13
CA ILE A 398 8.13 4.82 -0.48
C ILE A 398 7.29 4.66 0.79
N GLU A 399 7.90 4.34 1.93
CA GLU A 399 7.26 4.37 3.24
C GLU A 399 7.10 5.80 3.75
N GLY A 400 6.10 6.01 4.53
CA GLY A 400 5.50 7.31 4.83
C GLY A 400 4.20 7.46 4.05
N ARG A 401 3.82 6.43 3.30
CA ARG A 401 2.51 6.41 2.64
C ARG A 401 1.43 6.47 3.69
N LYS A 402 0.74 7.58 3.64
CA LYS A 402 -0.51 7.76 4.35
C LYS A 402 -1.50 6.76 3.75
N VAL A 403 -1.83 5.72 4.50
CA VAL A 403 -2.96 4.85 4.15
C VAL A 403 -4.20 5.54 4.65
N PHE A 404 -5.10 5.82 3.72
CA PHE A 404 -6.36 6.47 4.05
C PHE A 404 -7.43 5.43 4.26
N SER A 405 -8.23 5.61 5.28
CA SER A 405 -9.41 4.82 5.52
C SER A 405 -10.57 5.68 5.98
N TRP A 406 -11.78 5.31 5.54
CA TRP A 406 -12.97 6.00 5.99
C TRP A 406 -13.21 5.77 7.49
N TYR A 407 -13.57 6.85 8.17
CA TYR A 407 -13.92 6.73 9.57
C TYR A 407 -15.27 5.97 9.70
N PRO A 408 -15.36 4.88 10.50
CA PRO A 408 -16.61 4.15 10.69
C PRO A 408 -17.72 5.09 11.20
N GLY A 409 -18.83 5.16 10.50
CA GLY A 409 -19.94 6.07 10.84
C GLY A 409 -19.72 7.54 10.50
N GLY A 410 -18.69 7.88 9.76
CA GLY A 410 -18.32 9.27 9.40
C GLY A 410 -19.11 9.90 8.27
N TRP A 411 -20.34 9.44 7.98
CA TRP A 411 -21.25 10.06 7.02
C TRP A 411 -22.14 11.10 7.69
N TYR A 412 -22.10 12.32 7.19
CA TYR A 412 -23.03 13.38 7.59
C TYR A 412 -23.60 14.00 6.31
N GLY A 413 -24.85 13.65 5.98
CA GLY A 413 -25.64 14.29 4.93
C GLY A 413 -26.61 15.30 5.55
N GLN A 414 -26.72 16.49 4.98
CA GLN A 414 -27.78 17.48 5.28
C GLN A 414 -28.44 17.89 3.97
#